data_eae15ab0688b86adc00cba3ff923f9cd
#
_entry.id   eae15ab0688b86adc00cba3ff923f9cd
#
_cell.length_a   1.000
_cell.length_b   1.000
_cell.length_c   1.000
_cell.angle_alpha   90.00
_cell.angle_beta   90.00
_cell.angle_gamma   90.00
#
_symmetry.space_group_name_H-M   'P 1'
#
loop_
_entity.id
_entity.type
_entity.pdbx_description
1 polymer ?
#
loop_
_entity_poly.entity_id
_entity_poly.type
_entity_poly.pdbx_seq_one_letter_code
_entity_poly.pdbx_strand_id
1 'polypeptide(L)'
;MKLLIGASSSKIFHLKEFAKNLEKYDIETKIVFDADYADGFPNRKISKWFSSNKKFKKLVNEFQPDVILVDRTRHFALEASKTDIPLVIHLRGDHWAEIIMAKETLYKSGVRKIAIKKWEEIGEECYKNSKLILPICNHLSKITKERYSGKPVETMYQAINPENWFHKKGIELEHPCVGILQSATIWEKT
;
A
#
# COMPACT_ATOMS: atom_id res chain seq x y z
N MET A 1 -10.79 -2.24 -19.94
CA MET A 1 -9.63 -1.65 -19.23
C MET A 1 -8.99 -2.72 -18.37
N LYS A 2 -7.64 -2.77 -18.33
CA LYS A 2 -6.88 -3.76 -17.53
C LYS A 2 -6.20 -3.08 -16.34
N LEU A 3 -6.51 -3.54 -15.13
CA LEU A 3 -5.97 -3.02 -13.88
C LEU A 3 -5.06 -4.06 -13.21
N LEU A 4 -3.77 -3.74 -13.09
CA LEU A 4 -2.83 -4.54 -12.32
C LEU A 4 -2.76 -4.01 -10.88
N ILE A 5 -2.99 -4.89 -9.90
CA ILE A 5 -2.98 -4.52 -8.48
C ILE A 5 -1.80 -5.21 -7.80
N GLY A 6 -0.83 -4.41 -7.35
CA GLY A 6 0.30 -4.88 -6.54
C GLY A 6 0.03 -4.67 -5.06
N ALA A 7 -0.02 -5.74 -4.27
CA ALA A 7 -0.42 -5.67 -2.87
C ALA A 7 0.41 -6.54 -1.94
N SER A 8 0.42 -6.20 -0.65
CA SER A 8 0.95 -7.06 0.39
C SER A 8 0.03 -8.25 0.66
N SER A 9 0.59 -9.37 1.13
CA SER A 9 -0.17 -10.58 1.43
C SER A 9 -1.35 -10.35 2.39
N SER A 10 -1.14 -9.51 3.39
CA SER A 10 -2.16 -9.19 4.41
C SER A 10 -3.34 -8.37 3.88
N LYS A 11 -3.25 -7.82 2.67
CA LYS A 11 -4.25 -6.90 2.10
C LYS A 11 -5.06 -7.51 0.93
N ILE A 12 -4.62 -8.65 0.40
CA ILE A 12 -5.27 -9.29 -0.75
C ILE A 12 -6.74 -9.59 -0.51
N PHE A 13 -7.14 -9.92 0.71
CA PHE A 13 -8.54 -10.20 1.03
C PHE A 13 -9.47 -9.06 0.60
N HIS A 14 -9.18 -7.84 1.05
CA HIS A 14 -9.98 -6.66 0.70
C HIS A 14 -9.92 -6.31 -0.78
N LEU A 15 -8.76 -6.51 -1.39
CA LEU A 15 -8.56 -6.19 -2.80
C LEU A 15 -9.24 -7.19 -3.74
N LYS A 16 -9.44 -8.43 -3.32
CA LYS A 16 -10.25 -9.41 -4.09
C LYS A 16 -11.71 -8.97 -4.20
N GLU A 17 -12.31 -8.52 -3.10
CA GLU A 17 -13.67 -7.99 -3.12
C GLU A 17 -13.77 -6.72 -3.98
N PHE A 18 -12.79 -5.83 -3.87
CA PHE A 18 -12.70 -4.65 -4.72
C PHE A 18 -12.61 -5.03 -6.21
N ALA A 19 -11.70 -5.94 -6.57
CA ALA A 19 -11.51 -6.43 -7.94
C ALA A 19 -12.79 -7.05 -8.52
N LYS A 20 -13.45 -7.92 -7.75
CA LYS A 20 -14.73 -8.54 -8.14
C LYS A 20 -15.82 -7.50 -8.45
N ASN A 21 -15.87 -6.41 -7.70
CA ASN A 21 -16.82 -5.35 -7.98
C ASN A 21 -16.47 -4.52 -9.23
N LEU A 22 -15.20 -4.46 -9.60
CA LEU A 22 -14.76 -3.76 -10.82
C LEU A 22 -15.12 -4.53 -12.11
N GLU A 23 -15.30 -5.85 -12.04
CA GLU A 23 -15.75 -6.67 -13.17
C GLU A 23 -17.10 -6.18 -13.73
N LYS A 24 -17.97 -5.63 -12.88
CA LYS A 24 -19.27 -5.05 -13.27
C LYS A 24 -19.13 -3.81 -14.17
N TYR A 25 -17.93 -3.25 -14.28
CA TYR A 25 -17.60 -2.08 -15.08
C TYR A 25 -16.66 -2.43 -16.25
N ASP A 26 -16.60 -3.69 -16.67
CA ASP A 26 -15.73 -4.20 -17.72
C ASP A 26 -14.23 -3.91 -17.46
N ILE A 27 -13.84 -3.96 -16.19
CA ILE A 27 -12.44 -3.82 -15.78
C ILE A 27 -11.87 -5.19 -15.47
N GLU A 28 -10.98 -5.66 -16.34
CA GLU A 28 -10.20 -6.88 -16.11
C GLU A 28 -9.14 -6.60 -15.03
N THR A 29 -9.16 -7.35 -13.94
CA THR A 29 -8.23 -7.13 -12.83
C THR A 29 -7.28 -8.30 -12.63
N LYS A 30 -6.00 -7.99 -12.32
CA LYS A 30 -5.02 -8.97 -11.89
C LYS A 30 -4.36 -8.53 -10.61
N ILE A 31 -4.54 -9.32 -9.53
CA ILE A 31 -3.93 -9.04 -8.22
C ILE A 31 -2.68 -9.91 -8.06
N VAL A 32 -1.58 -9.29 -7.65
CA VAL A 32 -0.30 -9.98 -7.42
C VAL A 32 0.30 -9.60 -6.07
N PHE A 33 1.09 -10.52 -5.50
CA PHE A 33 1.96 -10.17 -4.37
C PHE A 33 3.13 -9.35 -4.88
N ASP A 34 3.20 -8.11 -4.48
CA ASP A 34 4.21 -7.15 -4.91
C ASP A 34 5.65 -7.64 -4.69
N ALA A 35 5.92 -8.29 -3.54
CA ALA A 35 7.24 -8.81 -3.18
C ALA A 35 7.72 -10.03 -4.00
N ASP A 36 6.85 -10.61 -4.85
CA ASP A 36 7.24 -11.73 -5.72
C ASP A 36 7.77 -11.25 -7.07
N TYR A 37 7.49 -9.99 -7.41
CA TYR A 37 7.77 -9.44 -8.74
C TYR A 37 8.87 -8.40 -8.77
N ALA A 38 9.15 -7.73 -7.64
CA ALA A 38 10.23 -6.75 -7.54
C ALA A 38 10.92 -6.84 -6.18
N ASP A 39 12.23 -6.94 -6.21
CA ASP A 39 13.10 -7.01 -5.04
C ASP A 39 14.15 -5.90 -5.07
N GLY A 40 14.76 -5.61 -3.94
CA GLY A 40 15.83 -4.66 -3.77
C GLY A 40 16.11 -4.35 -2.31
N PHE A 41 17.19 -3.62 -2.04
CA PHE A 41 17.45 -3.08 -0.71
C PHE A 41 16.49 -1.92 -0.40
N PRO A 42 15.91 -1.86 0.77
CA PRO A 42 16.01 -2.79 1.91
C PRO A 42 15.07 -4.01 1.78
N ASN A 43 15.60 -5.16 2.14
CA ASN A 43 14.83 -6.40 2.24
C ASN A 43 15.36 -7.23 3.43
N ARG A 44 14.48 -8.02 4.07
CA ARG A 44 14.88 -8.91 5.18
C ARG A 44 15.87 -9.98 4.75
N LYS A 45 15.77 -10.45 3.49
CA LYS A 45 16.69 -11.42 2.90
C LYS A 45 17.79 -10.69 2.15
N ILE A 46 19.05 -10.84 2.56
CA ILE A 46 20.22 -10.23 1.92
C ILE A 46 20.33 -10.61 0.44
N SER A 47 20.00 -11.85 0.08
CA SER A 47 19.98 -12.32 -1.31
C SER A 47 19.05 -11.52 -2.23
N LYS A 48 18.08 -10.78 -1.64
CA LYS A 48 17.15 -9.93 -2.35
C LYS A 48 17.55 -8.44 -2.37
N TRP A 49 18.73 -8.10 -1.87
CA TRP A 49 19.22 -6.70 -1.90
C TRP A 49 19.64 -6.26 -3.31
N PHE A 50 20.06 -7.21 -4.14
CA PHE A 50 20.33 -6.93 -5.54
C PHE A 50 19.00 -6.87 -6.30
N SER A 51 18.65 -5.66 -6.74
CA SER A 51 17.37 -5.42 -7.38
C SER A 51 17.21 -6.26 -8.65
N SER A 52 16.08 -6.91 -8.76
CA SER A 52 15.67 -7.59 -9.98
C SER A 52 14.25 -7.19 -10.32
N ASN A 53 14.06 -6.60 -11.49
CA ASN A 53 12.75 -6.23 -12.02
C ASN A 53 12.31 -7.12 -13.20
N LYS A 54 13.05 -8.20 -13.49
CA LYS A 54 12.74 -9.08 -14.62
C LYS A 54 11.32 -9.66 -14.54
N LYS A 55 10.91 -10.10 -13.34
CA LYS A 55 9.57 -10.64 -13.13
C LYS A 55 8.50 -9.55 -13.31
N PHE A 56 8.75 -8.33 -12.82
CA PHE A 56 7.85 -7.20 -13.00
C PHE A 56 7.68 -6.88 -14.49
N LYS A 57 8.78 -6.74 -15.24
CA LYS A 57 8.74 -6.51 -16.69
C LYS A 57 7.99 -7.60 -17.44
N LYS A 58 8.25 -8.86 -17.09
CA LYS A 58 7.52 -9.99 -17.68
C LYS A 58 6.02 -9.89 -17.40
N LEU A 59 5.62 -9.63 -16.15
CA LEU A 59 4.23 -9.45 -15.75
C LEU A 59 3.53 -8.34 -16.55
N VAL A 60 4.17 -7.18 -16.66
CA VAL A 60 3.63 -6.03 -17.41
C VAL A 60 3.49 -6.36 -18.89
N ASN A 61 4.50 -6.99 -19.49
CA ASN A 61 4.47 -7.38 -20.90
C ASN A 61 3.40 -8.44 -21.22
N GLU A 62 3.15 -9.38 -20.31
CA GLU A 62 2.14 -10.42 -20.48
C GLU A 62 0.73 -9.91 -20.24
N PHE A 63 0.52 -9.11 -19.21
CA PHE A 63 -0.81 -8.64 -18.85
C PHE A 63 -1.21 -7.36 -19.60
N GLN A 64 -0.25 -6.51 -19.96
CA GLN A 64 -0.48 -5.23 -20.66
C GLN A 64 -1.48 -4.34 -19.90
N PRO A 65 -1.21 -3.95 -18.63
CA PRO A 65 -2.14 -3.16 -17.86
C PRO A 65 -2.25 -1.72 -18.39
N ASP A 66 -3.46 -1.18 -18.38
CA ASP A 66 -3.72 0.24 -18.64
C ASP A 66 -3.40 1.11 -17.42
N VAL A 67 -3.51 0.52 -16.21
CA VAL A 67 -3.27 1.20 -14.92
C VAL A 67 -2.65 0.21 -13.94
N ILE A 68 -1.75 0.70 -13.09
CA ILE A 68 -1.18 -0.05 -11.96
C ILE A 68 -1.64 0.60 -10.65
N LEU A 69 -2.33 -0.16 -9.80
CA LEU A 69 -2.72 0.24 -8.45
C LEU A 69 -1.83 -0.46 -7.41
N VAL A 70 -1.34 0.29 -6.43
CA VAL A 70 -0.54 -0.27 -5.33
C VAL A 70 -1.08 0.17 -3.97
N ASP A 71 -1.00 -0.70 -2.96
CA ASP A 71 -1.40 -0.40 -1.58
C ASP A 71 -0.24 0.04 -0.69
N ARG A 72 0.98 0.09 -1.24
CA ARG A 72 2.19 0.54 -0.54
C ARG A 72 3.31 0.91 -1.50
N THR A 73 4.14 1.83 -1.06
CA THR A 73 5.29 2.33 -1.83
C THR A 73 6.54 1.48 -1.53
N ARG A 74 6.70 0.36 -2.23
CA ARG A 74 7.82 -0.56 -2.14
C ARG A 74 8.45 -0.78 -3.52
N HIS A 75 9.34 -1.77 -3.68
CA HIS A 75 10.06 -2.00 -4.93
C HIS A 75 9.14 -2.21 -6.14
N PHE A 76 8.00 -2.88 -5.96
CA PHE A 76 7.01 -3.03 -7.04
C PHE A 76 6.46 -1.68 -7.50
N ALA A 77 6.07 -0.81 -6.56
CA ALA A 77 5.61 0.54 -6.86
C ALA A 77 6.72 1.39 -7.49
N LEU A 78 7.97 1.23 -7.01
CA LEU A 78 9.13 1.91 -7.59
C LEU A 78 9.38 1.47 -9.05
N GLU A 79 9.25 0.19 -9.37
CA GLU A 79 9.37 -0.26 -10.76
C GLU A 79 8.19 0.21 -11.61
N ALA A 80 6.97 0.24 -11.07
CA ALA A 80 5.79 0.79 -11.73
C ALA A 80 5.95 2.29 -12.02
N SER A 81 6.52 3.05 -11.08
CA SER A 81 6.73 4.50 -11.24
C SER A 81 7.73 4.90 -12.34
N LYS A 82 8.51 3.92 -12.84
CA LYS A 82 9.48 4.10 -13.93
C LYS A 82 8.90 3.73 -15.32
N THR A 83 7.65 3.29 -15.37
CA THR A 83 6.97 2.96 -16.63
C THR A 83 6.07 4.12 -17.07
N ASP A 84 5.66 4.09 -18.34
CA ASP A 84 4.68 5.02 -18.88
C ASP A 84 3.23 4.69 -18.46
N ILE A 85 3.04 3.56 -17.74
CA ILE A 85 1.73 3.12 -17.27
C ILE A 85 1.34 3.95 -16.05
N PRO A 86 0.14 4.55 -16.03
CA PRO A 86 -0.34 5.34 -14.90
C PRO A 86 -0.28 4.57 -13.57
N LEU A 87 0.50 5.07 -12.61
CA LEU A 87 0.59 4.54 -11.25
C LEU A 87 -0.42 5.24 -10.35
N VAL A 88 -1.27 4.47 -9.69
CA VAL A 88 -2.20 4.91 -8.65
C VAL A 88 -1.77 4.34 -7.31
N ILE A 89 -1.68 5.18 -6.28
CA ILE A 89 -1.27 4.77 -4.94
C ILE A 89 -2.45 4.87 -3.98
N HIS A 90 -2.87 3.75 -3.39
CA HIS A 90 -3.84 3.74 -2.30
C HIS A 90 -3.10 3.92 -0.97
N LEU A 91 -3.18 5.12 -0.40
CA LEU A 91 -2.51 5.49 0.85
C LEU A 91 -3.39 5.13 2.05
N ARG A 92 -2.96 4.12 2.83
CA ARG A 92 -3.75 3.54 3.93
C ARG A 92 -3.30 3.94 5.34
N GLY A 93 -2.22 4.65 5.46
CA GLY A 93 -1.66 5.16 6.72
C GLY A 93 -0.87 6.42 6.49
N ASP A 94 -0.53 7.15 7.54
CA ASP A 94 0.36 8.31 7.44
C ASP A 94 1.81 7.85 7.25
N HIS A 95 2.16 7.64 5.98
CA HIS A 95 3.50 7.19 5.59
C HIS A 95 4.62 8.07 6.16
N TRP A 96 4.41 9.36 6.22
CA TRP A 96 5.44 10.32 6.67
C TRP A 96 5.61 10.27 8.18
N ALA A 97 4.53 10.26 8.93
CA ALA A 97 4.57 10.08 10.38
C ALA A 97 5.19 8.72 10.76
N GLU A 98 4.82 7.65 10.06
CA GLU A 98 5.42 6.31 10.24
C GLU A 98 6.94 6.32 10.00
N ILE A 99 7.42 7.01 8.95
CA ILE A 99 8.87 7.15 8.67
C ILE A 99 9.59 7.94 9.75
N ILE A 100 9.02 9.07 10.19
CA ILE A 100 9.61 9.89 11.26
C ILE A 100 9.73 9.07 12.54
N MET A 101 8.66 8.44 12.98
CA MET A 101 8.59 7.62 14.18
C MET A 101 9.55 6.41 14.09
N ALA A 102 9.64 5.77 12.94
CA ALA A 102 10.58 4.69 12.72
C ALA A 102 12.04 5.14 12.85
N LYS A 103 12.40 6.31 12.34
CA LYS A 103 13.74 6.90 12.51
C LYS A 103 14.09 7.18 13.97
N GLU A 104 13.12 7.58 14.76
CA GLU A 104 13.30 7.91 16.18
C GLU A 104 13.33 6.67 17.08
N THR A 105 12.85 5.54 16.62
CA THR A 105 12.68 4.33 17.42
C THR A 105 13.50 3.16 16.91
N LEU A 106 12.93 2.33 16.03
CA LEU A 106 13.50 1.07 15.60
C LEU A 106 14.69 1.18 14.63
N TYR A 107 14.81 2.32 13.96
CA TYR A 107 15.77 2.53 12.87
C TYR A 107 16.81 3.61 13.18
N LYS A 108 17.19 3.77 14.46
CA LYS A 108 18.12 4.83 14.92
C LYS A 108 19.55 4.67 14.42
N SER A 109 20.02 3.43 14.18
CA SER A 109 21.44 3.18 13.94
C SER A 109 21.71 2.04 12.96
N GLY A 110 22.97 1.95 12.50
CA GLY A 110 23.46 0.88 11.65
C GLY A 110 22.73 0.74 10.31
N VAL A 111 22.67 -0.47 9.79
CA VAL A 111 22.00 -0.80 8.51
C VAL A 111 20.52 -0.39 8.52
N ARG A 112 19.87 -0.41 9.69
CA ARG A 112 18.48 -0.01 9.81
C ARG A 112 18.29 1.46 9.47
N LYS A 113 19.20 2.34 9.91
CA LYS A 113 19.16 3.77 9.56
C LYS A 113 19.27 4.00 8.06
N ILE A 114 20.10 3.21 7.38
CA ILE A 114 20.23 3.28 5.91
C ILE A 114 18.94 2.75 5.27
N ALA A 115 18.40 1.66 5.80
CA ALA A 115 17.17 1.04 5.30
C ALA A 115 15.96 1.99 5.35
N ILE A 116 15.74 2.68 6.48
CA ILE A 116 14.60 3.59 6.60
C ILE A 116 14.75 4.81 5.68
N LYS A 117 15.96 5.34 5.54
CA LYS A 117 16.25 6.41 4.58
C LYS A 117 15.92 5.97 3.15
N LYS A 118 16.31 4.73 2.80
CA LYS A 118 16.00 4.19 1.47
C LYS A 118 14.50 3.97 1.25
N TRP A 119 13.75 3.54 2.29
CA TRP A 119 12.28 3.46 2.21
C TRP A 119 11.61 4.82 2.00
N GLU A 120 12.12 5.84 2.66
CA GLU A 120 11.67 7.22 2.46
C GLU A 120 11.90 7.68 1.01
N GLU A 121 13.12 7.50 0.49
CA GLU A 121 13.46 7.84 -0.90
C GLU A 121 12.55 7.11 -1.92
N ILE A 122 12.33 5.80 -1.71
CA ILE A 122 11.43 5.01 -2.56
C ILE A 122 9.99 5.54 -2.48
N GLY A 123 9.51 5.86 -1.28
CA GLY A 123 8.18 6.43 -1.09
C GLY A 123 8.02 7.75 -1.82
N GLU A 124 8.93 8.68 -1.63
CA GLU A 124 8.91 10.00 -2.27
C GLU A 124 8.95 9.88 -3.80
N GLU A 125 9.78 8.99 -4.36
CA GLU A 125 9.83 8.76 -5.80
C GLU A 125 8.50 8.21 -6.33
N CYS A 126 7.90 7.23 -5.63
CA CYS A 126 6.59 6.69 -6.01
C CYS A 126 5.49 7.77 -5.98
N TYR A 127 5.40 8.55 -4.90
CA TYR A 127 4.41 9.62 -4.80
C TYR A 127 4.63 10.70 -5.86
N LYS A 128 5.87 11.11 -6.08
CA LYS A 128 6.22 12.11 -7.09
C LYS A 128 5.84 11.68 -8.51
N ASN A 129 6.01 10.40 -8.84
CA ASN A 129 5.75 9.87 -10.19
C ASN A 129 4.35 9.26 -10.33
N SER A 130 3.56 9.15 -9.25
CA SER A 130 2.18 8.67 -9.35
C SER A 130 1.29 9.63 -10.14
N LYS A 131 0.32 9.07 -10.85
CA LYS A 131 -0.70 9.84 -11.57
C LYS A 131 -1.84 10.30 -10.66
N LEU A 132 -2.13 9.50 -9.63
CA LEU A 132 -3.20 9.74 -8.67
C LEU A 132 -2.83 9.13 -7.32
N ILE A 133 -3.16 9.82 -6.23
CA ILE A 133 -3.03 9.29 -4.87
C ILE A 133 -4.44 9.19 -4.29
N LEU A 134 -4.76 8.03 -3.71
CA LEU A 134 -6.05 7.69 -3.13
C LEU A 134 -5.91 7.44 -1.62
N PRO A 135 -5.91 8.48 -0.77
CA PRO A 135 -5.91 8.31 0.67
C PRO A 135 -7.19 7.67 1.17
N ILE A 136 -7.08 6.82 2.21
CA ILE A 136 -8.23 6.08 2.76
C ILE A 136 -9.23 6.96 3.52
N CYS A 137 -8.86 8.19 3.89
CA CYS A 137 -9.72 9.10 4.64
C CYS A 137 -9.38 10.57 4.35
N ASN A 138 -10.30 11.45 4.71
CA ASN A 138 -10.15 12.90 4.49
C ASN A 138 -8.95 13.51 5.22
N HIS A 139 -8.60 13.00 6.40
CA HIS A 139 -7.41 13.46 7.13
C HIS A 139 -6.13 13.23 6.31
N LEU A 140 -5.94 12.02 5.80
CA LEU A 140 -4.80 11.71 4.95
C LEU A 140 -4.85 12.44 3.60
N SER A 141 -6.04 12.70 3.05
CA SER A 141 -6.20 13.51 1.84
C SER A 141 -5.70 14.94 2.05
N LYS A 142 -6.02 15.54 3.20
CA LYS A 142 -5.54 16.89 3.55
C LYS A 142 -4.00 16.91 3.62
N ILE A 143 -3.38 16.02 4.39
CA ILE A 143 -1.92 15.91 4.52
C ILE A 143 -1.27 15.70 3.14
N THR A 144 -1.85 14.83 2.32
CA THR A 144 -1.29 14.51 1.00
C THR A 144 -1.36 15.72 0.06
N LYS A 145 -2.49 16.45 0.04
CA LYS A 145 -2.66 17.66 -0.78
C LYS A 145 -1.69 18.78 -0.38
N GLU A 146 -1.43 18.91 0.92
CA GLU A 146 -0.45 19.88 1.43
C GLU A 146 0.98 19.55 0.98
N ARG A 147 1.35 18.24 0.94
CA ARG A 147 2.69 17.79 0.53
C ARG A 147 2.90 17.80 -0.98
N TYR A 148 1.89 17.45 -1.74
CA TYR A 148 1.96 17.31 -3.20
C TYR A 148 0.95 18.23 -3.87
N SER A 149 1.13 19.55 -3.66
CA SER A 149 0.29 20.56 -4.31
C SER A 149 0.35 20.40 -5.83
N GLY A 150 -0.83 20.36 -6.47
CA GLY A 150 -0.96 20.17 -7.90
C GLY A 150 -1.05 18.70 -8.37
N LYS A 151 -0.92 17.72 -7.48
CA LYS A 151 -1.24 16.32 -7.80
C LYS A 151 -2.71 16.01 -7.61
N PRO A 152 -3.30 15.16 -8.46
CA PRO A 152 -4.63 14.61 -8.20
C PRO A 152 -4.63 13.76 -6.93
N VAL A 153 -5.44 14.14 -5.96
CA VAL A 153 -5.62 13.43 -4.68
C VAL A 153 -7.10 13.34 -4.39
N GLU A 154 -7.63 12.12 -4.37
CA GLU A 154 -9.04 11.84 -4.10
C GLU A 154 -9.19 10.81 -2.97
N THR A 155 -10.15 11.03 -2.08
CA THR A 155 -10.38 10.09 -0.97
C THR A 155 -11.04 8.81 -1.48
N MET A 156 -10.42 7.65 -1.22
CA MET A 156 -11.00 6.34 -1.50
C MET A 156 -11.15 5.56 -0.20
N TYR A 157 -12.35 5.60 0.38
CA TYR A 157 -12.66 4.83 1.57
C TYR A 157 -12.58 3.32 1.30
N GLN A 158 -12.11 2.58 2.30
CA GLN A 158 -12.13 1.13 2.23
C GLN A 158 -13.57 0.64 2.38
N ALA A 159 -14.09 0.03 1.34
CA ALA A 159 -15.40 -0.62 1.39
C ALA A 159 -15.30 -2.00 2.05
N ILE A 160 -16.41 -2.45 2.63
CA ILE A 160 -16.62 -3.80 3.13
C ILE A 160 -17.88 -4.38 2.46
N ASN A 161 -17.90 -5.69 2.26
CA ASN A 161 -19.13 -6.35 1.84
C ASN A 161 -20.03 -6.55 3.07
N PRO A 162 -21.21 -5.88 3.16
CA PRO A 162 -22.08 -5.97 4.32
C PRO A 162 -22.61 -7.39 4.57
N GLU A 163 -22.70 -8.24 3.54
CA GLU A 163 -23.11 -9.63 3.67
C GLU A 163 -22.19 -10.47 4.55
N ASN A 164 -20.91 -10.05 4.65
CA ASN A 164 -19.91 -10.69 5.52
C ASN A 164 -19.99 -10.20 6.98
N TRP A 165 -20.87 -9.24 7.27
CA TRP A 165 -21.01 -8.63 8.59
C TRP A 165 -22.42 -8.89 9.12
N PHE A 166 -22.52 -9.80 10.07
CA PHE A 166 -23.78 -10.16 10.71
C PHE A 166 -23.63 -10.15 12.23
N HIS A 167 -24.72 -9.82 12.89
CA HIS A 167 -24.74 -9.83 14.34
C HIS A 167 -24.50 -11.26 14.86
N LYS A 168 -23.54 -11.41 15.76
CA LYS A 168 -23.37 -12.61 16.59
C LYS A 168 -23.56 -12.22 18.05
N LYS A 169 -24.12 -13.10 18.85
CA LYS A 169 -24.14 -12.91 20.30
C LYS A 169 -22.71 -12.73 20.77
N GLY A 170 -22.42 -11.59 21.35
CA GLY A 170 -21.10 -11.24 21.88
C GLY A 170 -20.81 -11.93 23.20
N ILE A 171 -19.63 -11.67 23.75
CA ILE A 171 -19.26 -12.02 25.13
C ILE A 171 -19.98 -11.03 26.05
N GLU A 172 -20.59 -11.52 27.10
CA GLU A 172 -21.11 -10.65 28.16
C GLU A 172 -19.91 -10.08 28.96
N LEU A 173 -19.83 -8.76 29.00
CA LEU A 173 -18.78 -8.05 29.73
C LEU A 173 -19.41 -7.35 30.94
N GLU A 174 -18.66 -7.28 32.03
CA GLU A 174 -19.06 -6.46 33.18
C GLU A 174 -19.11 -4.97 32.78
N HIS A 175 -20.11 -4.27 33.24
CA HIS A 175 -20.31 -2.85 32.93
C HIS A 175 -19.94 -1.95 34.11
N PRO A 176 -19.40 -0.75 33.84
CA PRO A 176 -19.02 -0.19 32.52
C PRO A 176 -17.70 -0.79 32.01
N CYS A 177 -17.59 -1.02 30.70
CA CYS A 177 -16.37 -1.48 30.06
C CYS A 177 -16.00 -0.61 28.85
N VAL A 178 -14.69 -0.47 28.60
CA VAL A 178 -14.14 0.19 27.41
C VAL A 178 -13.25 -0.81 26.71
N GLY A 179 -13.51 -1.05 25.43
CA GLY A 179 -12.73 -1.97 24.61
C GLY A 179 -11.96 -1.24 23.51
N ILE A 180 -10.70 -1.60 23.30
CA ILE A 180 -9.91 -1.18 22.13
C ILE A 180 -9.66 -2.39 21.25
N LEU A 181 -10.13 -2.32 20.01
CA LEU A 181 -9.96 -3.38 19.04
C LEU A 181 -8.90 -2.96 18.02
N GLN A 182 -7.66 -3.40 18.22
CA GLN A 182 -6.58 -3.13 17.29
C GLN A 182 -5.54 -4.26 17.26
N SER A 183 -4.72 -4.29 16.21
CA SER A 183 -3.61 -5.23 16.14
C SER A 183 -2.46 -4.77 17.07
N ALA A 184 -2.13 -5.59 18.05
CA ALA A 184 -1.00 -5.35 18.94
C ALA A 184 0.38 -5.56 18.28
N THR A 185 0.42 -5.97 17.01
CA THR A 185 1.68 -6.18 16.28
C THR A 185 2.29 -4.91 15.71
N ILE A 186 1.55 -3.81 15.74
CA ILE A 186 1.99 -2.51 15.25
C ILE A 186 2.25 -1.63 16.46
N TRP A 187 3.51 -1.54 16.85
CA TRP A 187 3.98 -0.78 18.02
C TRP A 187 3.64 0.71 17.96
N GLU A 188 3.44 1.29 16.75
CA GLU A 188 3.03 2.68 16.58
C GLU A 188 1.57 2.95 17.04
N LYS A 189 0.81 1.89 17.29
CA LYS A 189 -0.60 1.95 17.65
C LYS A 189 -0.87 1.55 19.10
N THR A 190 0.16 1.15 19.82
CA THR A 190 0.12 0.86 21.26
C THR A 190 0.71 1.98 22.08
#